data_b14bad6b29d2e501bd3baa4d4ccf57fe
#
_entry.id   b14bad6b29d2e501bd3baa4d4ccf57fe
#
_cell.length_a   1.000
_cell.length_b   1.000
_cell.length_c   1.000
_cell.angle_alpha   90.00
_cell.angle_beta   90.00
_cell.angle_gamma   90.00
#
_symmetry.space_group_name_H-M   'P 1'
#
loop_
_entity.id
_entity.type
_entity.pdbx_description
1 polymer ?
#
loop_
_entity_poly.entity_id
_entity_poly.type
_entity_poly.pdbx_seq_one_letter_code
_entity_poly.pdbx_strand_id
1 'polypeptide(L)' 'MQWTDTLEIAEKLYDLKPDVDPKTIRFTDLMKWVIELEGFNDDPGKCGERILEAIQLAWIEEYE' A
#
# COMPACT_ATOMS: atom_id res chain seq x y z
N MET A 1 -4.48 8.79 7.49
CA MET A 1 -4.34 7.33 7.28
C MET A 1 -2.95 6.90 7.70
N GLN A 2 -2.89 5.81 8.45
CA GLN A 2 -1.66 5.29 9.04
C GLN A 2 -1.31 3.95 8.43
N TRP A 3 -0.12 3.45 8.71
CA TRP A 3 0.34 2.14 8.19
C TRP A 3 -0.62 1.01 8.52
N THR A 4 -1.29 1.06 9.67
CA THR A 4 -2.23 0.02 10.09
C THR A 4 -3.54 0.04 9.32
N ASP A 5 -3.81 1.09 8.57
CA ASP A 5 -5.04 1.20 7.76
C ASP A 5 -4.84 0.49 6.42
N THR A 6 -4.51 -0.79 6.46
CA THR A 6 -4.11 -1.55 5.29
C THR A 6 -5.19 -1.63 4.20
N LEU A 7 -6.45 -1.76 4.60
CA LEU A 7 -7.54 -1.83 3.62
C LEU A 7 -7.74 -0.50 2.92
N GLU A 8 -7.73 0.59 3.66
CA GLU A 8 -7.88 1.93 3.10
C GLU A 8 -6.72 2.27 2.16
N ILE A 9 -5.50 1.92 2.58
CA ILE A 9 -4.30 2.12 1.77
C ILE A 9 -4.42 1.35 0.45
N ALA A 10 -4.84 0.09 0.55
CA ALA A 10 -4.99 -0.76 -0.64
C ALA A 10 -6.03 -0.21 -1.61
N GLU A 11 -7.14 0.27 -1.09
CA GLU A 11 -8.19 0.87 -1.93
C GLU A 11 -7.68 2.09 -2.67
N LYS A 12 -6.93 2.95 -1.97
CA LYS A 12 -6.37 4.14 -2.59
C LYS A 12 -5.31 3.82 -3.62
N LEU A 13 -4.48 2.82 -3.35
CA LEU A 13 -3.47 2.38 -4.32
C LEU A 13 -4.14 1.82 -5.57
N TYR A 14 -5.19 1.05 -5.40
CA TYR A 14 -5.93 0.51 -6.54
C TYR A 14 -6.54 1.63 -7.39
N ASP A 15 -7.11 2.64 -6.73
CA ASP A 15 -7.71 3.76 -7.43
C ASP A 15 -6.68 4.57 -8.22
N LEU A 16 -5.49 4.76 -7.67
CA LEU A 16 -4.43 5.53 -8.32
C LEU A 16 -3.68 4.74 -9.38
N LYS A 17 -3.54 3.45 -9.18
CA LYS A 17 -2.71 2.59 -10.03
C LYS A 17 -3.46 1.32 -10.43
N PRO A 18 -4.60 1.46 -11.14
CA PRO A 18 -5.41 0.29 -11.49
C PRO A 18 -4.73 -0.68 -12.45
N ASP A 19 -3.70 -0.20 -13.18
CA ASP A 19 -2.99 -1.03 -14.13
C ASP A 19 -1.78 -1.75 -13.56
N VAL A 20 -1.45 -1.47 -12.30
CA VAL A 20 -0.31 -2.11 -11.64
C VAL A 20 -0.75 -3.43 -11.01
N ASP A 21 -0.03 -4.50 -11.32
CA ASP A 21 -0.27 -5.82 -10.73
C ASP A 21 0.43 -5.88 -9.36
N PRO A 22 -0.34 -5.88 -8.26
CA PRO A 22 0.29 -5.87 -6.93
C PRO A 22 1.06 -7.14 -6.62
N LYS A 23 0.90 -8.21 -7.39
CA LYS A 23 1.64 -9.46 -7.18
C LYS A 23 3.10 -9.34 -7.57
N THR A 24 3.44 -8.37 -8.42
CA THR A 24 4.79 -8.24 -8.97
C THR A 24 5.54 -7.01 -8.46
N ILE A 25 4.95 -6.25 -7.56
CA ILE A 25 5.59 -5.02 -7.06
C ILE A 25 6.68 -5.34 -6.05
N ARG A 26 7.61 -4.39 -5.92
CA ARG A 26 8.67 -4.47 -4.91
C ARG A 26 8.22 -3.72 -3.67
N PHE A 27 8.63 -4.19 -2.50
CA PHE A 27 8.27 -3.52 -1.25
C PHE A 27 8.84 -2.10 -1.17
N THR A 28 9.99 -1.85 -1.77
CA THR A 28 10.56 -0.50 -1.82
C THR A 28 9.65 0.46 -2.59
N ASP A 29 9.10 0.00 -3.71
CA ASP A 29 8.16 0.79 -4.49
C ASP A 29 6.84 0.96 -3.75
N LEU A 30 6.35 -0.11 -3.14
CA LEU A 30 5.10 -0.06 -2.38
C LEU A 30 5.20 0.96 -1.25
N MET A 31 6.28 0.92 -0.49
CA MET A 31 6.50 1.87 0.59
C MET A 31 6.48 3.31 0.10
N LYS A 32 7.17 3.57 -1.00
CA LYS A 32 7.22 4.90 -1.61
C LYS A 32 5.83 5.38 -2.02
N TRP A 33 5.07 4.52 -2.66
CA TRP A 33 3.72 4.87 -3.12
C TRP A 33 2.79 5.17 -1.96
N VAL A 34 2.89 4.40 -0.88
CA VAL A 34 2.05 4.62 0.30
C VAL A 34 2.37 5.97 0.95
N ILE A 35 3.65 6.29 1.08
CA ILE A 35 4.07 7.56 1.68
C ILE A 35 3.57 8.75 0.86
N GLU A 36 3.48 8.59 -0.45
CA GLU A 36 3.02 9.64 -1.36
C GLU A 36 1.50 9.78 -1.42
N LEU A 37 0.75 8.86 -0.80
CA LEU A 37 -0.71 8.94 -0.82
C LEU A 37 -1.20 10.19 -0.10
N GLU A 38 -2.19 10.86 -0.68
CA GLU A 38 -2.84 11.98 -0.04
C GLU A 38 -3.54 11.50 1.23
N GLY A 39 -3.30 12.20 2.32
CA GLY A 39 -3.88 11.85 3.60
C GLY A 39 -3.06 10.86 4.42
N PHE A 40 -1.96 10.35 3.88
CA PHE A 40 -1.06 9.51 4.66
C PHE A 40 -0.30 10.39 5.64
N ASN A 41 -0.37 10.05 6.94
CA ASN A 41 0.19 10.89 7.99
C ASN A 41 0.92 10.10 9.07
N ASP A 42 1.60 9.04 8.69
CA ASP A 42 2.39 8.24 9.63
C ASP A 42 3.88 8.37 9.34
N ASP A 43 4.69 7.88 10.26
CA ASP A 43 6.15 7.91 10.15
C ASP A 43 6.61 6.86 9.14
N PRO A 44 7.32 7.26 8.08
CA PRO A 44 7.84 6.28 7.11
C PRO A 44 8.71 5.20 7.75
N GLY A 45 9.38 5.52 8.85
CA GLY A 45 10.25 4.58 9.54
C GLY A 45 9.52 3.50 10.32
N LYS A 46 8.22 3.62 10.50
CA LYS A 46 7.42 2.62 11.23
C LYS A 46 6.91 1.49 10.34
N CYS A 47 7.26 1.52 9.07
CA CYS A 47 6.86 0.50 8.13
C CYS A 47 7.68 -0.78 8.34
N GLY A 48 7.00 -1.91 8.50
CA GLY A 48 7.64 -3.22 8.60
C GLY A 48 7.20 -4.12 7.46
N GLU A 49 7.93 -5.21 7.24
CA GLU A 49 7.60 -6.15 6.18
C GLU A 49 6.18 -6.71 6.32
N ARG A 50 5.75 -6.99 7.53
CA ARG A 50 4.41 -7.54 7.78
C ARG A 50 3.33 -6.57 7.35
N ILE A 51 3.55 -5.28 7.59
CA ILE A 51 2.60 -4.25 7.17
C ILE A 51 2.55 -4.17 5.66
N LEU A 52 3.71 -4.18 5.01
CA LEU A 52 3.79 -4.15 3.55
C LEU A 52 3.12 -5.37 2.93
N GLU A 53 3.33 -6.55 3.51
CA GLU A 53 2.64 -7.76 3.06
C GLU A 53 1.13 -7.64 3.20
N ALA A 54 0.67 -7.11 4.32
CA ALA A 54 -0.77 -6.95 4.56
C ALA A 54 -1.38 -5.99 3.53
N ILE A 55 -0.69 -4.90 3.23
CA ILE A 55 -1.13 -3.95 2.22
C ILE A 55 -1.15 -4.61 0.84
N GLN A 56 -0.10 -5.34 0.52
CA GLN A 56 -0.01 -6.04 -0.76
C GLN A 56 -1.15 -7.04 -0.93
N LEU A 57 -1.42 -7.84 0.09
CA LEU A 57 -2.49 -8.83 0.04
C LEU A 57 -3.86 -8.16 -0.12
N ALA A 58 -4.10 -7.08 0.61
CA ALA A 58 -5.35 -6.35 0.48
C ALA A 58 -5.49 -5.74 -0.92
N TRP A 59 -4.39 -5.23 -1.48
CA TRP A 59 -4.40 -4.68 -2.83
C TRP A 59 -4.65 -5.78 -3.87
N ILE A 60 -4.06 -6.96 -3.68
CA ILE A 60 -4.31 -8.10 -4.57
C ILE A 60 -5.80 -8.44 -4.58
N GLU A 61 -6.44 -8.44 -3.41
CA GLU A 61 -7.87 -8.70 -3.32
C GLU A 61 -8.69 -7.65 -4.06
N GLU A 62 -8.31 -6.39 -3.98
CA GLU A 62 -8.99 -5.33 -4.72
C GLU A 62 -8.77 -5.46 -6.22
N TYR A 63 -7.57 -5.88 -6.63
CA TYR A 63 -7.18 -6.02 -8.02
C TYR A 63 -7.91 -7.18 -8.70
N GLU A 64 -8.14 -8.23 -7.97
CA GLU A 64 -8.87 -9.40 -8.46
C GLU A 64 -10.37 -9.18 -8.31
#